data_efcd1e7d1cc01a4407e9491e57dba5a9
#
_entry.id   efcd1e7d1cc01a4407e9491e57dba5a9
#
_cell.length_a   1.000
_cell.length_b   1.000
_cell.length_c   1.000
_cell.angle_alpha   90.00
_cell.angle_beta   90.00
_cell.angle_gamma   90.00
#
_symmetry.space_group_name_H-M   'P 1'
#
loop_
_entity.id
_entity.type
_entity.pdbx_description
1 polymer ?
#
loop_
_entity_poly.entity_id
_entity_poly.type
_entity_poly.pdbx_seq_one_letter_code
_entity_poly.pdbx_strand_id
1 'polypeptide(L)'
;MSLSRLSKFFAGPSPHLSREDALKIFKRDRFKCYYCGLDGRHNYENWLILTVDHVHPHAKGGQRSMNNLVTACQPCNLIKGKRIYKSLQEAKEYVLTKREEWRHVFQEQVKAV
;
A
#
# COMPACT_ATOMS: atom_id res chain seq x y z
N MET A 1 -5.27 8.18 -22.47
CA MET A 1 -5.99 7.91 -21.21
C MET A 1 -6.17 9.20 -20.43
N SER A 2 -7.33 9.41 -19.86
CA SER A 2 -7.62 10.60 -19.07
C SER A 2 -6.91 10.55 -17.72
N LEU A 3 -6.32 11.67 -17.31
CA LEU A 3 -5.70 11.78 -16.00
C LEU A 3 -6.71 11.59 -14.85
N SER A 4 -7.97 11.95 -15.08
CA SER A 4 -9.00 11.76 -14.05
C SER A 4 -9.30 10.29 -13.79
N ARG A 5 -9.11 9.41 -14.77
CA ARG A 5 -9.21 7.97 -14.56
C ARG A 5 -8.08 7.46 -13.69
N LEU A 6 -6.87 7.98 -13.92
CA LEU A 6 -5.71 7.58 -13.12
C LEU A 6 -5.88 7.94 -11.66
N SER A 7 -6.49 9.09 -11.36
CA SER A 7 -6.67 9.52 -9.98
C SER A 7 -7.52 8.56 -9.16
N LYS A 8 -8.43 7.81 -9.79
CA LYS A 8 -9.22 6.81 -9.08
C LYS A 8 -8.38 5.65 -8.55
N PHE A 9 -7.30 5.33 -9.25
CA PHE A 9 -6.39 4.26 -8.82
C PHE A 9 -5.34 4.77 -7.86
N PHE A 10 -4.78 5.96 -8.12
CA PHE A 10 -3.67 6.49 -7.34
C PHE A 10 -4.07 7.17 -6.04
N ALA A 11 -5.33 7.59 -5.91
CA ALA A 11 -5.78 8.24 -4.69
C ALA A 11 -5.84 7.28 -3.50
N GLY A 12 -5.69 5.97 -3.74
CA GLY A 12 -5.73 4.98 -2.68
C GLY A 12 -7.10 4.90 -2.01
N PRO A 13 -7.16 4.47 -0.76
CA PRO A 13 -8.42 4.30 -0.05
C PRO A 13 -9.08 5.61 0.39
N SER A 14 -8.37 6.74 0.33
CA SER A 14 -8.90 8.02 0.77
C SER A 14 -9.56 8.76 -0.38
N PRO A 15 -10.88 9.03 -0.31
CA PRO A 15 -11.55 9.79 -1.36
C PRO A 15 -11.13 11.25 -1.41
N HIS A 16 -10.45 11.73 -0.38
CA HIS A 16 -10.05 13.13 -0.27
C HIS A 16 -8.62 13.39 -0.70
N LEU A 17 -7.87 12.34 -0.97
CA LEU A 17 -6.49 12.46 -1.40
C LEU A 17 -6.45 12.72 -2.90
N SER A 18 -5.87 13.85 -3.31
CA SER A 18 -5.74 14.17 -4.73
C SER A 18 -4.67 13.31 -5.38
N ARG A 19 -4.78 13.19 -6.72
CA ARG A 19 -3.74 12.51 -7.49
C ARG A 19 -2.37 13.18 -7.30
N GLU A 20 -2.36 14.52 -7.21
CA GLU A 20 -1.13 15.26 -7.01
C GLU A 20 -0.49 14.94 -5.67
N ASP A 21 -1.29 14.85 -4.62
CA ASP A 21 -0.79 14.49 -3.30
C ASP A 21 -0.31 13.04 -3.27
N ALA A 22 -1.04 12.14 -3.91
CA ALA A 22 -0.61 10.75 -4.03
C ALA A 22 0.75 10.65 -4.73
N LEU A 23 0.94 11.43 -5.81
CA LEU A 23 2.20 11.44 -6.54
C LEU A 23 3.35 11.95 -5.68
N LYS A 24 3.10 12.95 -4.84
CA LYS A 24 4.13 13.43 -3.90
C LYS A 24 4.57 12.33 -2.94
N ILE A 25 3.62 11.53 -2.44
CA ILE A 25 3.92 10.40 -1.57
C ILE A 25 4.74 9.35 -2.33
N PHE A 26 4.31 8.97 -3.53
CA PHE A 26 5.05 8.01 -4.34
C PHE A 26 6.47 8.46 -4.61
N LYS A 27 6.67 9.72 -4.99
CA LYS A 27 8.01 10.25 -5.28
C LYS A 27 8.88 10.26 -4.02
N ARG A 28 8.32 10.68 -2.89
CA ARG A 28 9.05 10.67 -1.61
C ARG A 28 9.53 9.26 -1.29
N ASP A 29 8.69 8.27 -1.53
CA ASP A 29 8.96 6.87 -1.19
C ASP A 29 9.63 6.11 -2.35
N ARG A 30 10.04 6.81 -3.39
CA ARG A 30 10.70 6.26 -4.58
C ARG A 30 9.89 5.16 -5.25
N PHE A 31 8.57 5.28 -5.21
CA PHE A 31 7.64 4.31 -5.81
C PHE A 31 7.80 2.91 -5.23
N LYS A 32 8.26 2.81 -3.99
CA LYS A 32 8.44 1.52 -3.31
C LYS A 32 7.41 1.31 -2.22
N CYS A 33 6.87 0.10 -2.16
CA CYS A 33 5.99 -0.27 -1.06
C CYS A 33 6.76 -0.21 0.25
N TYR A 34 6.23 0.53 1.20
CA TYR A 34 6.86 0.65 2.52
C TYR A 34 6.98 -0.71 3.21
N TYR A 35 5.98 -1.58 3.03
CA TYR A 35 5.92 -2.85 3.76
C TYR A 35 6.83 -3.92 3.15
N CYS A 36 6.64 -4.24 1.89
CA CYS A 36 7.35 -5.36 1.27
C CYS A 36 8.50 -4.95 0.34
N GLY A 37 8.63 -3.66 0.07
CA GLY A 37 9.71 -3.17 -0.77
C GLY A 37 9.48 -3.33 -2.27
N LEU A 38 8.28 -3.76 -2.69
CA LEU A 38 7.98 -3.87 -4.11
C LEU A 38 8.30 -2.55 -4.81
N ASP A 39 9.11 -2.61 -5.87
CA ASP A 39 9.53 -1.42 -6.60
C ASP A 39 8.61 -1.16 -7.79
N GLY A 40 7.79 -0.12 -7.66
CA GLY A 40 6.85 0.26 -8.71
C GLY A 40 7.50 0.81 -9.97
N ARG A 41 8.82 1.07 -9.94
CA ARG A 41 9.54 1.51 -11.13
C ARG A 41 10.11 0.33 -11.93
N HIS A 42 10.05 -0.87 -11.37
CA HIS A 42 10.63 -2.04 -12.01
C HIS A 42 9.88 -2.44 -13.29
N ASN A 43 8.55 -2.38 -13.27
CA ASN A 43 7.71 -2.66 -14.43
C ASN A 43 6.33 -2.03 -14.26
N TYR A 44 5.53 -2.10 -15.32
CA TYR A 44 4.20 -1.53 -15.34
C TYR A 44 3.27 -2.16 -14.30
N GLU A 45 3.29 -3.48 -14.18
CA GLU A 45 2.40 -4.20 -13.26
C GLU A 45 2.66 -3.80 -11.81
N ASN A 46 3.92 -3.64 -11.43
CA ASN A 46 4.28 -3.19 -10.09
C ASN A 46 3.79 -1.75 -9.84
N TRP A 47 3.99 -0.88 -10.82
CA TRP A 47 3.53 0.51 -10.72
C TRP A 47 2.01 0.58 -10.58
N LEU A 48 1.31 -0.27 -11.33
CA LEU A 48 -0.15 -0.26 -11.38
C LEU A 48 -0.79 -0.57 -10.04
N ILE A 49 -0.17 -1.40 -9.22
CA ILE A 49 -0.72 -1.81 -7.93
C ILE A 49 -0.27 -0.96 -6.75
N LEU A 50 0.41 0.15 -7.00
CA LEU A 50 0.75 1.08 -5.94
C LEU A 50 -0.48 1.86 -5.49
N THR A 51 -0.56 2.09 -4.19
CA THR A 51 -1.60 2.91 -3.59
C THR A 51 -1.00 3.69 -2.43
N VAL A 52 -1.77 4.60 -1.86
CA VAL A 52 -1.37 5.34 -0.66
C VAL A 52 -2.13 4.76 0.51
N ASP A 53 -1.40 4.38 1.54
CA ASP A 53 -1.95 3.81 2.75
C ASP A 53 -1.91 4.81 3.89
N HIS A 54 -3.00 4.89 4.65
CA HIS A 54 -3.03 5.64 5.90
C HIS A 54 -2.55 4.73 7.02
N VAL A 55 -1.46 5.13 7.69
CA VAL A 55 -0.92 4.35 8.81
C VAL A 55 -1.98 4.19 9.90
N HIS A 56 -2.65 5.30 10.24
CA HIS A 56 -3.85 5.28 11.08
C HIS A 56 -5.05 5.49 10.18
N PRO A 57 -5.95 4.50 10.06
CA PRO A 57 -7.09 4.61 9.16
C PRO A 57 -8.02 5.77 9.51
N HIS A 58 -8.62 6.38 8.50
CA HIS A 58 -9.59 7.46 8.69
C HIS A 58 -10.72 7.05 9.63
N ALA A 59 -11.21 5.81 9.48
CA ALA A 59 -12.30 5.28 10.31
C ALA A 59 -11.94 5.20 11.79
N LYS A 60 -10.66 5.31 12.13
CA LYS A 60 -10.14 5.24 13.50
C LYS A 60 -9.51 6.57 13.92
N GLY A 61 -9.89 7.68 13.26
CA GLY A 61 -9.38 9.00 13.61
C GLY A 61 -8.06 9.35 12.97
N GLY A 62 -7.60 8.58 11.98
CA GLY A 62 -6.37 8.86 11.26
C GLY A 62 -6.46 10.14 10.45
N GLN A 63 -5.37 10.90 10.40
CA GLN A 63 -5.29 12.15 9.67
C GLN A 63 -4.67 11.98 8.30
N ARG A 64 -4.99 12.92 7.41
CA ARG A 64 -4.48 12.95 6.03
C ARG A 64 -3.13 13.66 5.91
N SER A 65 -2.41 13.81 7.02
CA SER A 65 -1.10 14.43 6.99
C SER A 65 -0.07 13.55 6.28
N MET A 66 0.96 14.16 5.70
CA MET A 66 2.00 13.45 5.00
C MET A 66 2.69 12.40 5.88
N ASN A 67 2.80 12.67 7.18
CA ASN A 67 3.42 11.73 8.13
C ASN A 67 2.57 10.48 8.37
N ASN A 68 1.28 10.54 8.04
CA ASN A 68 0.36 9.41 8.20
C ASN A 68 0.18 8.62 6.91
N LEU A 69 0.92 8.96 5.85
CA LEU A 69 0.73 8.37 4.53
C LEU A 69 2.01 7.70 4.07
N VAL A 70 1.89 6.50 3.53
CA VAL A 70 3.00 5.77 2.92
C VAL A 70 2.56 5.13 1.62
N THR A 71 3.53 4.94 0.70
CA THR A 71 3.29 4.15 -0.49
C THR A 71 3.17 2.68 -0.09
N ALA A 72 2.17 2.00 -0.62
CA ALA A 72 1.97 0.57 -0.38
C ALA A 72 1.50 -0.10 -1.66
N CYS A 73 1.85 -1.35 -1.85
CA CYS A 73 1.21 -2.14 -2.90
C CYS A 73 -0.17 -2.60 -2.38
N GLN A 74 -1.09 -2.85 -3.29
CA GLN A 74 -2.44 -3.25 -2.92
C GLN A 74 -2.50 -4.48 -2.01
N PRO A 75 -1.73 -5.56 -2.28
CA PRO A 75 -1.73 -6.70 -1.36
C PRO A 75 -1.37 -6.32 0.07
N CYS A 76 -0.31 -5.53 0.27
CA CYS A 76 0.09 -5.12 1.61
C CYS A 76 -0.97 -4.24 2.27
N ASN A 77 -1.58 -3.33 1.51
CA ASN A 77 -2.61 -2.45 2.03
C ASN A 77 -3.84 -3.25 2.48
N LEU A 78 -4.24 -4.25 1.70
CA LEU A 78 -5.36 -5.12 2.05
C LEU A 78 -5.06 -5.94 3.31
N ILE A 79 -3.85 -6.49 3.40
CA ILE A 79 -3.44 -7.27 4.56
C ILE A 79 -3.43 -6.42 5.82
N LYS A 80 -2.86 -5.21 5.72
CA LYS A 80 -2.83 -4.28 6.84
C LYS A 80 -4.23 -3.96 7.32
N GLY A 81 -5.15 -3.71 6.41
CA GLY A 81 -6.55 -3.44 6.71
C GLY A 81 -6.74 -2.18 7.56
N LYS A 82 -7.80 -2.19 8.35
CA LYS A 82 -8.20 -1.05 9.20
C LYS A 82 -7.80 -1.22 10.66
N ARG A 83 -6.85 -2.10 10.94
CA ARG A 83 -6.39 -2.31 12.31
C ARG A 83 -5.66 -1.08 12.82
N ILE A 84 -5.66 -0.91 14.13
CA ILE A 84 -4.88 0.11 14.80
C ILE A 84 -3.56 -0.51 15.23
N TYR A 85 -2.46 0.13 14.84
CA TYR A 85 -1.11 -0.30 15.22
C TYR A 85 -0.48 0.77 16.10
N LYS A 86 0.38 0.34 17.02
CA LYS A 86 1.09 1.27 17.90
C LYS A 86 2.10 2.12 17.14
N SER A 87 2.63 1.57 16.04
CA SER A 87 3.65 2.24 15.25
C SER A 87 3.62 1.72 13.82
N LEU A 88 4.28 2.45 12.93
CA LEU A 88 4.46 2.03 11.55
C LEU A 88 5.27 0.72 11.49
N GLN A 89 6.24 0.57 12.36
CA GLN A 89 7.04 -0.65 12.44
C GLN A 89 6.20 -1.86 12.81
N GLU A 90 5.29 -1.71 13.76
CA GLU A 90 4.38 -2.80 14.14
C GLU A 90 3.49 -3.22 12.96
N ALA A 91 2.96 -2.23 12.23
CA ALA A 91 2.16 -2.51 11.04
C ALA A 91 2.97 -3.29 10.01
N LYS A 92 4.22 -2.89 9.78
CA LYS A 92 5.10 -3.56 8.82
C LYS A 92 5.37 -5.00 9.23
N GLU A 93 5.66 -5.23 10.50
CA GLU A 93 5.91 -6.58 11.01
C GLU A 93 4.69 -7.49 10.82
N TYR A 94 3.51 -6.96 11.11
CA TYR A 94 2.27 -7.71 10.90
C TYR A 94 2.08 -8.07 9.43
N VAL A 95 2.22 -7.08 8.54
CA VAL A 95 2.03 -7.30 7.10
C VAL A 95 3.02 -8.33 6.57
N LEU A 96 4.30 -8.21 6.93
CA LEU A 96 5.33 -9.13 6.45
C LEU A 96 5.11 -10.55 6.96
N THR A 97 4.70 -10.70 8.22
CA THR A 97 4.38 -12.01 8.78
C THR A 97 3.22 -12.66 8.02
N LYS A 98 2.16 -11.89 7.74
CA LYS A 98 1.02 -12.42 6.99
C LYS A 98 1.39 -12.77 5.55
N ARG A 99 2.23 -11.96 4.91
CA ARG A 99 2.70 -12.28 3.57
C ARG A 99 3.48 -13.57 3.54
N GLU A 100 4.29 -13.83 4.57
CA GLU A 100 5.06 -15.08 4.65
C GLU A 100 4.14 -16.29 4.84
N GLU A 101 3.12 -16.17 5.68
CA GLU A 101 2.10 -17.22 5.84
C GLU A 101 1.44 -17.53 4.49
N TRP A 102 1.05 -16.50 3.74
CA TRP A 102 0.43 -16.68 2.42
C TRP A 102 1.40 -17.24 1.39
N ARG A 103 2.70 -16.95 1.53
CA ARG A 103 3.71 -17.52 0.65
C ARG A 103 3.73 -19.04 0.79
N HIS A 104 3.64 -19.57 2.01
CA HIS A 104 3.57 -20.99 2.24
C HIS A 104 2.32 -21.61 1.61
N VAL A 105 1.18 -20.94 1.75
CA VAL A 105 -0.06 -21.42 1.11
C VAL A 105 0.11 -21.48 -0.40
N PHE A 106 0.66 -20.44 -0.98
CA PHE A 106 0.94 -20.40 -2.42
C PHE A 106 1.84 -21.56 -2.86
N GLN A 107 2.94 -21.77 -2.14
CA GLN A 107 3.87 -22.83 -2.47
C GLN A 107 3.21 -24.21 -2.44
N GLU A 108 2.39 -24.46 -1.44
CA GLU A 108 1.67 -25.74 -1.35
C GLU A 108 0.66 -25.90 -2.47
N GLN A 109 -0.08 -24.84 -2.80
CA GLN A 109 -1.07 -24.88 -3.88
C GLN A 109 -0.42 -25.10 -5.24
N VAL A 110 0.70 -24.43 -5.51
CA VAL A 110 1.36 -24.51 -6.80
C VAL A 110 2.03 -25.88 -6.96
N LYS A 111 2.59 -26.45 -5.90
CA LYS A 111 3.18 -27.79 -5.95
C LYS A 111 2.14 -28.87 -6.28
N ALA A 112 0.88 -28.65 -5.90
CA ALA A 112 -0.18 -29.62 -6.14
C ALA A 112 -0.62 -29.69 -7.61
N VAL A 113 -0.22 -28.72 -8.42
CA VAL A 113 -0.51 -28.65 -9.84
C VAL A 113 0.66 -29.18 -10.64
#